data_c9c5e30777497e831913c511438ff598
#
_entry.id   c9c5e30777497e831913c511438ff598
#
_cell.length_a   1.000
_cell.length_b   1.000
_cell.length_c   1.000
_cell.angle_alpha   90.00
_cell.angle_beta   90.00
_cell.angle_gamma   90.00
#
_symmetry.space_group_name_H-M   'P 1'
#
loop_
_entity.id
_entity.type
_entity.pdbx_description
1 polymer ?
#
loop_
_entity_poly.entity_id
_entity_poly.type
_entity_poly.pdbx_seq_one_letter_code
_entity_poly.pdbx_strand_id
1 'polypeptide(L)'
;MAYTKIHAIKATVDKAIDYICNPDKTDEQIYVSSYACAPETAAIDFKYTLDHCRENSPNKAYHLIQAFAPGEVSYEEAHRIGKELADKVLEGKYSYVLTTHIDKGHIHNHIIFCAADNIEHNKYHDCKQSYYHIRKLSDELCKEHNLSIIIPGGERGKKYKEWQSEQNGSTWKTQLLSLIHISEPTRPLY
;
A
#
# COMPACT_ATOMS: atom_id res chain seq x y z
N MET A 1 2.05 5.38 -10.68
CA MET A 1 2.49 3.96 -10.75
C MET A 1 2.20 3.30 -9.41
N ALA A 2 1.23 2.37 -9.38
CA ALA A 2 0.82 1.73 -8.13
C ALA A 2 1.80 0.61 -7.72
N TYR A 3 2.12 0.54 -6.43
CA TYR A 3 2.94 -0.50 -5.84
C TYR A 3 2.14 -1.20 -4.74
N THR A 4 2.14 -2.54 -4.72
CA THR A 4 1.46 -3.34 -3.70
C THR A 4 2.46 -4.11 -2.84
N LYS A 5 2.16 -4.21 -1.54
CA LYS A 5 2.92 -5.01 -0.57
C LYS A 5 1.95 -5.60 0.43
N ILE A 6 2.13 -6.87 0.77
CA ILE A 6 1.38 -7.55 1.83
C ILE A 6 2.34 -8.14 2.85
N HIS A 7 1.99 -8.11 4.12
CA HIS A 7 2.71 -8.79 5.19
C HIS A 7 1.78 -9.22 6.32
N ALA A 8 2.14 -10.30 7.00
CA ALA A 8 1.37 -10.85 8.09
C ALA A 8 1.60 -10.07 9.41
N ILE A 9 0.54 -9.87 10.17
CA ILE A 9 0.57 -9.36 11.55
C ILE A 9 0.35 -10.54 12.48
N LYS A 10 1.34 -10.81 13.35
CA LYS A 10 1.33 -11.94 14.29
C LYS A 10 0.91 -11.56 15.70
N ALA A 11 1.09 -10.28 16.06
CA ALA A 11 0.74 -9.71 17.35
C ALA A 11 0.32 -8.25 17.16
N THR A 12 -0.23 -7.63 18.20
CA THR A 12 -0.51 -6.18 18.20
C THR A 12 -1.37 -5.68 17.03
N VAL A 13 -2.43 -6.44 16.71
CA VAL A 13 -3.41 -6.05 15.66
C VAL A 13 -4.05 -4.70 16.02
N ASP A 14 -4.37 -4.49 17.29
CA ASP A 14 -4.88 -3.25 17.88
C ASP A 14 -4.00 -2.04 17.49
N LYS A 15 -2.71 -2.11 17.81
CA LYS A 15 -1.75 -1.03 17.47
C LYS A 15 -1.60 -0.79 15.97
N ALA A 16 -1.73 -1.85 15.18
CA ALA A 16 -1.66 -1.71 13.72
C ALA A 16 -2.90 -0.99 13.17
N ILE A 17 -4.08 -1.28 13.69
CA ILE A 17 -5.33 -0.60 13.34
C ILE A 17 -5.29 0.87 13.82
N ASP A 18 -4.92 1.11 15.07
CA ASP A 18 -4.75 2.48 15.60
C ASP A 18 -3.79 3.32 14.75
N TYR A 19 -2.68 2.71 14.32
CA TYR A 19 -1.69 3.38 13.46
C TYR A 19 -2.26 3.80 12.11
N ILE A 20 -3.04 2.94 11.45
CA ILE A 20 -3.62 3.27 10.14
C ILE A 20 -4.81 4.22 10.27
N CYS A 21 -5.57 4.17 11.37
CA CYS A 21 -6.71 5.05 11.65
C CYS A 21 -6.32 6.39 12.28
N ASN A 22 -5.03 6.72 12.37
CA ASN A 22 -4.58 7.98 12.96
C ASN A 22 -5.19 9.18 12.22
N PRO A 23 -5.93 10.07 12.93
CA PRO A 23 -6.60 11.24 12.34
C PRO A 23 -5.65 12.15 11.55
N ASP A 24 -4.44 12.39 12.04
CA ASP A 24 -3.44 13.24 11.40
C ASP A 24 -3.01 12.74 10.00
N LYS A 25 -3.28 11.46 9.68
CA LYS A 25 -2.88 10.82 8.43
C LYS A 25 -4.02 10.60 7.46
N THR A 26 -5.26 10.61 7.98
CA THR A 26 -6.47 10.21 7.26
C THR A 26 -7.44 11.36 7.07
N ASP A 27 -6.98 12.61 7.19
CA ASP A 27 -7.80 13.81 7.14
C ASP A 27 -8.98 13.73 8.15
N GLU A 28 -8.65 13.71 9.44
CA GLU A 28 -9.62 13.55 10.54
C GLU A 28 -10.54 12.32 10.38
N GLN A 29 -10.02 11.23 9.83
CA GLN A 29 -10.70 9.96 9.57
C GLN A 29 -11.75 10.00 8.44
N ILE A 30 -11.74 11.01 7.58
CA ILE A 30 -12.62 11.06 6.39
C ILE A 30 -12.34 9.85 5.47
N TYR A 31 -11.06 9.47 5.33
CA TYR A 31 -10.65 8.36 4.47
C TYR A 31 -10.45 7.07 5.24
N VAL A 32 -11.46 6.68 6.04
CA VAL A 32 -11.52 5.41 6.76
C VAL A 32 -12.80 4.68 6.36
N SER A 33 -12.66 3.42 5.96
CA SER A 33 -13.76 2.51 5.64
C SER A 33 -13.53 1.14 6.28
N SER A 34 -14.59 0.42 6.56
CA SER A 34 -14.50 -0.94 7.09
C SER A 34 -15.58 -1.85 6.48
N TYR A 35 -15.36 -3.14 6.59
CA TYR A 35 -16.31 -4.17 6.18
C TYR A 35 -16.42 -5.25 7.25
N ALA A 36 -17.65 -5.59 7.64
CA ALA A 36 -17.99 -6.59 8.64
C ALA A 36 -17.32 -6.40 10.02
N CYS A 37 -16.88 -5.16 10.32
CA CYS A 37 -16.37 -4.72 11.63
C CYS A 37 -16.47 -3.19 11.71
N ALA A 38 -16.39 -2.61 12.92
CA ALA A 38 -16.12 -1.19 13.07
C ALA A 38 -14.62 -0.96 13.32
N PRO A 39 -14.02 0.15 12.85
CA PRO A 39 -12.59 0.41 13.04
C PRO A 39 -12.16 0.31 14.50
N GLU A 40 -12.98 0.80 15.43
CA GLU A 40 -12.72 0.84 16.87
C GLU A 40 -12.76 -0.57 17.53
N THR A 41 -13.54 -1.50 16.97
CA THR A 41 -13.72 -2.86 17.52
C THR A 41 -13.04 -3.93 16.67
N ALA A 42 -12.45 -3.57 15.55
CA ALA A 42 -11.94 -4.51 14.55
C ALA A 42 -10.94 -5.53 15.13
N ALA A 43 -10.08 -5.12 16.08
CA ALA A 43 -9.14 -6.04 16.73
C ALA A 43 -9.88 -7.12 17.57
N ILE A 44 -11.01 -6.76 18.19
CA ILE A 44 -11.86 -7.67 18.97
C ILE A 44 -12.62 -8.61 18.03
N ASP A 45 -13.18 -8.05 16.95
CA ASP A 45 -13.93 -8.80 15.93
C ASP A 45 -13.02 -9.82 15.23
N PHE A 46 -11.79 -9.43 14.90
CA PHE A 46 -10.79 -10.33 14.34
C PHE A 46 -10.43 -11.45 15.31
N LYS A 47 -10.24 -11.12 16.60
CA LYS A 47 -9.96 -12.13 17.62
C LYS A 47 -11.11 -13.12 17.74
N TYR A 48 -12.37 -12.64 17.76
CA TYR A 48 -13.55 -13.50 17.80
C TYR A 48 -13.57 -14.49 16.64
N THR A 49 -13.38 -14.01 15.39
CA THR A 49 -13.31 -14.86 14.19
C THR A 49 -12.18 -15.89 14.28
N LEU A 50 -11.01 -15.47 14.77
CA LEU A 50 -9.84 -16.33 14.90
C LEU A 50 -10.01 -17.41 15.98
N ASP A 51 -10.72 -17.13 17.07
CA ASP A 51 -10.98 -18.10 18.15
C ASP A 51 -11.90 -19.25 17.68
N HIS A 52 -12.64 -19.04 16.58
CA HIS A 52 -13.47 -20.08 15.94
C HIS A 52 -12.74 -20.87 14.84
N CYS A 53 -11.49 -20.51 14.50
CA CYS A 53 -10.73 -21.23 13.51
C CYS A 53 -10.28 -22.60 14.00
N ARG A 54 -10.38 -23.58 13.11
CA ARG A 54 -9.85 -24.94 13.36
C ARG A 54 -8.33 -25.01 13.22
N GLU A 55 -7.77 -24.14 12.37
CA GLU A 55 -6.34 -24.12 12.08
C GLU A 55 -5.59 -23.18 13.03
N ASN A 56 -4.55 -23.71 13.65
CA ASN A 56 -3.67 -22.90 14.49
C ASN A 56 -2.58 -22.25 13.61
N SER A 57 -2.68 -20.93 13.42
CA SER A 57 -1.69 -20.14 12.68
C SER A 57 -1.23 -18.97 13.54
N PRO A 58 0.05 -18.60 13.52
CA PRO A 58 0.54 -17.43 14.24
C PRO A 58 0.03 -16.11 13.64
N ASN A 59 -0.43 -16.12 12.39
CA ASN A 59 -0.91 -14.92 11.73
C ASN A 59 -2.31 -14.55 12.23
N LYS A 60 -2.47 -13.32 12.70
CA LYS A 60 -3.73 -12.78 13.23
C LYS A 60 -4.46 -11.90 12.20
N ALA A 61 -3.71 -11.15 11.44
CA ALA A 61 -4.21 -10.30 10.37
C ALA A 61 -3.16 -10.18 9.26
N TYR A 62 -3.56 -9.59 8.15
CA TYR A 62 -2.65 -9.22 7.06
C TYR A 62 -2.80 -7.73 6.77
N HIS A 63 -1.69 -7.10 6.48
CA HIS A 63 -1.62 -5.70 6.10
C HIS A 63 -1.22 -5.60 4.63
N LEU A 64 -2.17 -5.23 3.80
CA LEU A 64 -2.00 -4.92 2.39
C LEU A 64 -1.83 -3.41 2.23
N ILE A 65 -0.80 -2.99 1.53
CA ILE A 65 -0.49 -1.60 1.22
C ILE A 65 -0.54 -1.43 -0.29
N GLN A 66 -1.23 -0.40 -0.75
CA GLN A 66 -1.25 0.04 -2.15
C GLN A 66 -0.80 1.50 -2.20
N ALA A 67 0.32 1.79 -2.85
CA ALA A 67 0.86 3.14 -2.95
C ALA A 67 0.81 3.65 -4.40
N PHE A 68 0.47 4.93 -4.58
CA PHE A 68 0.37 5.58 -5.87
C PHE A 68 1.56 6.52 -6.12
N ALA A 69 1.80 6.88 -7.38
CA ALA A 69 2.79 7.89 -7.70
C ALA A 69 2.30 9.28 -7.23
N PRO A 70 3.21 10.16 -6.81
CA PRO A 70 2.84 11.50 -6.40
C PRO A 70 2.10 12.27 -7.48
N GLY A 71 0.96 12.89 -7.11
CA GLY A 71 0.16 13.71 -8.02
C GLY A 71 -0.63 12.95 -9.09
N GLU A 72 -0.65 11.62 -9.04
CA GLU A 72 -1.32 10.79 -10.06
C GLU A 72 -2.80 10.57 -9.77
N VAL A 73 -3.22 10.68 -8.51
CA VAL A 73 -4.58 10.34 -8.05
C VAL A 73 -5.03 11.33 -6.97
N SER A 74 -6.33 11.65 -6.91
CA SER A 74 -6.93 12.40 -5.80
C SER A 74 -7.12 11.51 -4.58
N TYR A 75 -7.37 12.11 -3.41
CA TYR A 75 -7.57 11.38 -2.15
C TYR A 75 -8.80 10.49 -2.20
N GLU A 76 -9.93 11.02 -2.71
CA GLU A 76 -11.18 10.30 -2.86
C GLU A 76 -11.04 9.14 -3.85
N GLU A 77 -10.38 9.37 -4.97
CA GLU A 77 -10.13 8.37 -6.00
C GLU A 77 -9.26 7.24 -5.46
N ALA A 78 -8.17 7.58 -4.74
CA ALA A 78 -7.29 6.60 -4.11
C ALA A 78 -8.05 5.73 -3.10
N HIS A 79 -8.93 6.34 -2.28
CA HIS A 79 -9.74 5.62 -1.30
C HIS A 79 -10.74 4.68 -2.01
N ARG A 80 -11.39 5.15 -3.08
CA ARG A 80 -12.30 4.35 -3.90
C ARG A 80 -11.60 3.14 -4.53
N ILE A 81 -10.43 3.34 -5.14
CA ILE A 81 -9.62 2.26 -5.71
C ILE A 81 -9.17 1.26 -4.62
N GLY A 82 -8.82 1.75 -3.44
CA GLY A 82 -8.49 0.91 -2.28
C GLY A 82 -9.65 0.02 -1.85
N LYS A 83 -10.88 0.56 -1.84
CA LYS A 83 -12.10 -0.20 -1.54
C LYS A 83 -12.39 -1.25 -2.62
N GLU A 84 -12.32 -0.89 -3.88
CA GLU A 84 -12.50 -1.82 -5.01
C GLU A 84 -11.46 -2.94 -4.98
N LEU A 85 -10.20 -2.62 -4.62
CA LEU A 85 -9.15 -3.62 -4.44
C LEU A 85 -9.47 -4.58 -3.28
N ALA A 86 -9.90 -4.04 -2.12
CA ALA A 86 -10.29 -4.87 -0.99
C ALA A 86 -11.44 -5.80 -1.34
N ASP A 87 -12.46 -5.30 -2.03
CA ASP A 87 -13.64 -6.07 -2.44
C ASP A 87 -13.26 -7.19 -3.44
N LYS A 88 -12.40 -6.92 -4.41
CA LYS A 88 -11.91 -7.93 -5.39
C LYS A 88 -10.99 -8.96 -4.74
N VAL A 89 -10.12 -8.57 -3.80
CA VAL A 89 -9.15 -9.47 -3.15
C VAL A 89 -9.80 -10.33 -2.08
N LEU A 90 -10.71 -9.76 -1.29
CA LEU A 90 -11.29 -10.40 -0.12
C LEU A 90 -12.66 -11.03 -0.39
N GLU A 91 -13.27 -10.73 -1.54
CA GLU A 91 -14.54 -11.31 -2.03
C GLU A 91 -15.68 -11.25 -1.00
N GLY A 92 -15.67 -10.25 -0.09
CA GLY A 92 -16.65 -10.13 0.98
C GLY A 92 -16.56 -11.21 2.07
N LYS A 93 -15.49 -12.00 2.10
CA LYS A 93 -15.33 -13.11 3.07
C LYS A 93 -14.63 -12.69 4.36
N TYR A 94 -13.78 -11.66 4.32
CA TYR A 94 -12.93 -11.25 5.44
C TYR A 94 -13.34 -9.88 5.97
N SER A 95 -13.36 -9.72 7.29
CA SER A 95 -13.47 -8.40 7.91
C SER A 95 -12.20 -7.59 7.65
N TYR A 96 -12.33 -6.31 7.30
CA TYR A 96 -11.20 -5.44 7.07
C TYR A 96 -11.44 -3.99 7.50
N VAL A 97 -10.35 -3.27 7.74
CA VAL A 97 -10.30 -1.81 7.86
C VAL A 97 -9.40 -1.27 6.76
N LEU A 98 -9.90 -0.31 6.00
CA LEU A 98 -9.21 0.40 4.94
C LEU A 98 -9.02 1.84 5.35
N THR A 99 -7.81 2.38 5.19
CA THR A 99 -7.53 3.79 5.34
C THR A 99 -6.66 4.31 4.21
N THR A 100 -6.84 5.59 3.85
CA THR A 100 -5.99 6.27 2.89
C THR A 100 -5.18 7.33 3.60
N HIS A 101 -3.86 7.20 3.59
CA HIS A 101 -2.92 8.15 4.17
C HIS A 101 -2.51 9.21 3.17
N ILE A 102 -2.54 10.46 3.61
CA ILE A 102 -2.26 11.66 2.81
C ILE A 102 -1.13 12.52 3.38
N ASP A 103 -0.54 12.10 4.50
CA ASP A 103 0.49 12.82 5.28
C ASP A 103 1.85 12.96 4.58
N LYS A 104 2.08 12.18 3.52
CA LYS A 104 3.35 12.17 2.78
C LYS A 104 3.12 12.60 1.33
N GLY A 105 4.17 13.03 0.65
CA GLY A 105 4.10 13.48 -0.74
C GLY A 105 3.62 12.41 -1.75
N HIS A 106 3.10 11.27 -1.28
CA HIS A 106 2.47 10.22 -2.07
C HIS A 106 1.32 9.61 -1.28
N ILE A 107 0.23 9.32 -1.98
CA ILE A 107 -0.99 8.73 -1.41
C ILE A 107 -0.81 7.21 -1.33
N HIS A 108 -1.24 6.61 -0.22
CA HIS A 108 -1.21 5.18 -0.06
C HIS A 108 -2.38 4.65 0.77
N ASN A 109 -2.94 3.55 0.32
CA ASN A 109 -3.98 2.81 1.01
C ASN A 109 -3.36 1.76 1.93
N HIS A 110 -3.92 1.64 3.13
CA HIS A 110 -3.66 0.57 4.08
C HIS A 110 -4.92 -0.25 4.27
N ILE A 111 -4.86 -1.55 3.99
CA ILE A 111 -5.95 -2.48 4.22
C ILE A 111 -5.47 -3.52 5.22
N ILE A 112 -6.02 -3.50 6.44
CA ILE A 112 -5.77 -4.55 7.44
C ILE A 112 -6.99 -5.44 7.49
N PHE A 113 -6.82 -6.73 7.19
CA PHE A 113 -7.90 -7.70 7.19
C PHE A 113 -7.61 -8.89 8.09
N CYS A 114 -8.67 -9.51 8.61
CA CYS A 114 -8.59 -10.69 9.47
C CYS A 114 -7.90 -11.84 8.73
N ALA A 115 -7.05 -12.60 9.42
CA ALA A 115 -6.40 -13.77 8.83
C ALA A 115 -7.35 -14.98 8.64
N ALA A 116 -8.62 -14.86 9.01
CA ALA A 116 -9.63 -15.87 8.81
C ALA A 116 -10.91 -15.28 8.22
N ASP A 117 -11.60 -16.05 7.38
CA ASP A 117 -12.89 -15.64 6.84
C ASP A 117 -14.00 -15.68 7.91
N ASN A 118 -15.06 -14.90 7.68
CA ASN A 118 -16.15 -14.71 8.62
C ASN A 118 -17.21 -15.83 8.55
N ILE A 119 -17.15 -16.71 7.56
CA ILE A 119 -18.22 -17.70 7.28
C ILE A 119 -17.79 -19.08 7.74
N GLU A 120 -16.69 -19.58 7.20
CA GLU A 120 -16.18 -20.93 7.45
C GLU A 120 -15.03 -20.94 8.44
N HIS A 121 -14.51 -19.77 8.80
CA HIS A 121 -13.35 -19.54 9.66
C HIS A 121 -12.06 -20.20 9.14
N ASN A 122 -11.94 -20.34 7.81
CA ASN A 122 -10.73 -20.83 7.17
C ASN A 122 -9.67 -19.72 7.13
N LYS A 123 -8.41 -20.11 7.29
CA LYS A 123 -7.28 -19.17 7.22
C LYS A 123 -7.05 -18.67 5.80
N TYR A 124 -6.69 -17.40 5.69
CA TYR A 124 -6.22 -16.83 4.44
C TYR A 124 -4.94 -17.52 3.97
N HIS A 125 -4.94 -17.97 2.72
CA HIS A 125 -3.80 -18.68 2.13
C HIS A 125 -2.77 -17.69 1.58
N ASP A 126 -1.80 -17.32 2.42
CA ASP A 126 -0.70 -16.43 2.06
C ASP A 126 0.42 -17.19 1.34
N CYS A 127 0.51 -17.02 0.03
CA CYS A 127 1.51 -17.64 -0.82
C CYS A 127 1.96 -16.68 -1.95
N LYS A 128 3.00 -17.08 -2.69
CA LYS A 128 3.46 -16.28 -3.84
C LYS A 128 2.37 -16.04 -4.88
N GLN A 129 1.48 -17.01 -5.08
CA GLN A 129 0.39 -16.92 -6.04
C GLN A 129 -0.64 -15.87 -5.64
N SER A 130 -1.04 -15.83 -4.35
CA SER A 130 -1.95 -14.80 -3.83
C SER A 130 -1.32 -13.39 -3.95
N TYR A 131 -0.02 -13.26 -3.71
CA TYR A 131 0.70 -12.01 -3.91
C TYR A 131 0.65 -11.52 -5.36
N TYR A 132 0.92 -12.42 -6.32
CA TYR A 132 0.82 -12.06 -7.74
C TYR A 132 -0.62 -11.75 -8.19
N HIS A 133 -1.59 -12.44 -7.61
CA HIS A 133 -3.00 -12.17 -7.88
C HIS A 133 -3.42 -10.76 -7.39
N ILE A 134 -3.06 -10.39 -6.16
CA ILE A 134 -3.29 -9.05 -5.61
C ILE A 134 -2.67 -7.97 -6.52
N ARG A 135 -1.41 -8.19 -6.92
CA ARG A 135 -0.72 -7.25 -7.80
C ARG A 135 -1.44 -7.10 -9.15
N LYS A 136 -1.86 -8.21 -9.75
CA LYS A 136 -2.60 -8.21 -11.02
C LYS A 136 -3.91 -7.44 -10.90
N LEU A 137 -4.70 -7.68 -9.85
CA LEU A 137 -5.93 -6.94 -9.58
C LEU A 137 -5.69 -5.44 -9.38
N SER A 138 -4.63 -5.07 -8.65
CA SER A 138 -4.24 -3.67 -8.49
C SER A 138 -3.84 -3.01 -9.81
N ASP A 139 -3.08 -3.72 -10.67
CA ASP A 139 -2.67 -3.22 -11.99
C ASP A 139 -3.88 -3.09 -12.94
N GLU A 140 -4.86 -3.99 -12.87
CA GLU A 140 -6.11 -3.92 -13.63
C GLU A 140 -6.94 -2.70 -13.21
N LEU A 141 -7.13 -2.48 -11.90
CA LEU A 141 -7.81 -1.30 -11.38
C LEU A 141 -7.11 0.00 -11.78
N CYS A 142 -5.79 0.05 -11.68
CA CYS A 142 -5.04 1.23 -12.13
C CYS A 142 -5.27 1.55 -13.61
N LYS A 143 -5.36 0.54 -14.48
CA LYS A 143 -5.70 0.73 -15.89
C LYS A 143 -7.13 1.23 -16.09
N GLU A 144 -8.10 0.65 -15.36
CA GLU A 144 -9.50 1.07 -15.40
C GLU A 144 -9.67 2.55 -15.03
N HIS A 145 -8.84 3.04 -14.09
CA HIS A 145 -8.80 4.43 -13.63
C HIS A 145 -7.77 5.32 -14.36
N ASN A 146 -7.19 4.86 -15.48
CA ASN A 146 -6.17 5.57 -16.26
C ASN A 146 -4.91 5.96 -15.47
N LEU A 147 -4.54 5.17 -14.47
CA LEU A 147 -3.33 5.34 -13.68
C LEU A 147 -2.17 4.52 -14.25
N SER A 148 -0.94 4.93 -13.96
CA SER A 148 0.25 4.23 -14.42
C SER A 148 0.46 2.90 -13.69
N ILE A 149 1.00 1.92 -14.41
CA ILE A 149 1.32 0.58 -13.86
C ILE A 149 2.83 0.32 -13.94
N ILE A 150 3.32 -0.62 -13.13
CA ILE A 150 4.70 -1.11 -13.19
C ILE A 150 4.81 -2.18 -14.28
N ILE A 151 5.47 -1.85 -15.40
CA ILE A 151 5.75 -2.83 -16.46
C ILE A 151 7.01 -3.63 -16.06
N PRO A 152 6.92 -4.96 -15.90
CA PRO A 152 8.08 -5.80 -15.62
C PRO A 152 9.09 -5.72 -16.80
N GLY A 153 10.38 -5.52 -16.50
CA GLY A 153 11.44 -5.45 -17.51
C GLY A 153 11.91 -4.03 -17.86
N GLY A 154 11.29 -2.99 -17.28
CA GLY A 154 11.81 -1.63 -17.29
C GLY A 154 13.03 -1.44 -16.37
N GLU A 155 13.64 -0.25 -16.40
CA GLU A 155 14.74 0.10 -15.49
C GLU A 155 14.38 -0.21 -14.03
N ARG A 156 15.37 -0.64 -13.25
CA ARG A 156 15.21 -0.96 -11.83
C ARG A 156 14.58 0.22 -11.10
N GLY A 157 13.41 0.01 -10.50
CA GLY A 157 12.69 1.06 -9.78
C GLY A 157 13.59 1.72 -8.72
N LYS A 158 13.67 3.05 -8.74
CA LYS A 158 14.45 3.83 -7.79
C LYS A 158 13.85 3.72 -6.39
N LYS A 159 14.68 3.69 -5.34
CA LYS A 159 14.19 3.80 -3.98
C LYS A 159 13.55 5.19 -3.78
N TYR A 160 12.50 5.28 -2.95
CA TYR A 160 11.80 6.54 -2.69
C TYR A 160 12.75 7.71 -2.32
N LYS A 161 13.75 7.45 -1.48
CA LYS A 161 14.78 8.45 -1.14
C LYS A 161 15.59 8.92 -2.35
N GLU A 162 15.89 8.02 -3.27
CA GLU A 162 16.64 8.32 -4.50
C GLU A 162 15.79 9.14 -5.48
N TRP A 163 14.50 8.78 -5.62
CA TRP A 163 13.52 9.56 -6.37
C TRP A 163 13.32 10.96 -5.76
N GLN A 164 13.15 11.07 -4.45
CA GLN A 164 12.97 12.35 -3.76
C GLN A 164 14.22 13.26 -3.90
N SER A 165 15.41 12.69 -3.82
CA SER A 165 16.66 13.46 -4.02
C SER A 165 16.82 13.93 -5.47
N GLU A 166 16.32 13.20 -6.45
CA GLU A 166 16.27 13.64 -7.85
C GLU A 166 15.30 14.80 -8.07
N GLN A 167 14.11 14.75 -7.49
CA GLN A 167 13.14 15.86 -7.55
C GLN A 167 13.69 17.14 -6.90
N ASN A 168 14.45 17.00 -5.82
CA ASN A 168 15.07 18.11 -5.11
C ASN A 168 16.39 18.58 -5.75
N GLY A 169 16.80 18.01 -6.89
CA GLY A 169 18.01 18.39 -7.61
C GLY A 169 19.32 18.10 -6.87
N SER A 170 19.30 17.29 -5.81
CA SER A 170 20.40 17.06 -4.88
C SER A 170 21.01 15.66 -4.94
N THR A 171 20.96 14.98 -6.10
CA THR A 171 21.59 13.66 -6.21
C THR A 171 23.11 13.80 -6.35
N TRP A 172 23.86 12.84 -5.76
CA TRP A 172 25.30 12.74 -5.96
C TRP A 172 25.67 12.68 -7.47
N LYS A 173 24.79 12.12 -8.32
CA LYS A 173 24.95 12.10 -9.79
C LYS A 173 24.86 13.49 -10.41
N THR A 174 23.87 14.31 -9.99
CA THR A 174 23.75 15.70 -10.44
C THR A 174 24.92 16.56 -9.96
N GLN A 175 25.41 16.33 -8.74
CA GLN A 175 26.60 17.00 -8.23
C GLN A 175 27.85 16.58 -9.00
N LEU A 176 28.00 15.28 -9.32
CA LEU A 176 29.16 14.79 -10.13
C LEU A 176 29.12 15.35 -11.55
N LEU A 177 27.97 15.37 -12.22
CA LEU A 177 27.78 15.93 -13.55
C LEU A 177 28.06 17.43 -13.57
N SER A 178 27.69 18.19 -12.56
CA SER A 178 28.00 19.60 -12.43
C SER A 178 29.52 19.82 -12.28
N LEU A 179 30.21 18.96 -11.53
CA LEU A 179 31.68 19.03 -11.38
C LEU A 179 32.40 18.66 -12.68
N ILE A 180 31.91 17.70 -13.44
CA ILE A 180 32.50 17.33 -14.76
C ILE A 180 32.29 18.47 -15.75
N HIS A 181 31.13 19.14 -15.78
CA HIS A 181 30.88 20.30 -16.66
C HIS A 181 31.78 21.52 -16.34
N ILE A 182 32.12 21.70 -15.07
CA ILE A 182 33.01 22.79 -14.63
C ILE A 182 34.49 22.48 -15.01
N SER A 183 34.85 21.19 -15.16
CA SER A 183 36.20 20.75 -15.43
C SER A 183 36.54 20.55 -16.93
N GLU A 184 35.59 20.74 -17.86
CA GLU A 184 35.91 20.74 -19.28
C GLU A 184 36.67 22.04 -19.63
N PRO A 185 37.94 21.96 -19.98
CA PRO A 185 38.66 23.14 -20.45
C PRO A 185 38.06 23.59 -21.78
N THR A 186 37.57 24.82 -21.82
CA THR A 186 37.23 25.49 -23.07
C THR A 186 38.40 25.37 -24.03
N ARG A 187 38.34 24.46 -25.01
CA ARG A 187 39.27 24.42 -26.12
C ARG A 187 39.17 25.74 -26.90
N PRO A 188 40.21 26.55 -27.00
CA PRO A 188 40.16 27.70 -27.87
C PRO A 188 40.07 27.18 -29.33
N LEU A 189 39.09 27.68 -30.04
CA LEU A 189 38.98 27.55 -31.48
C LEU A 189 40.11 28.39 -32.12
N TYR A 190 41.11 27.71 -32.62
CA TYR A 190 42.02 28.27 -33.57
C TYR A 190 41.72 27.71 -34.94
#